data_3f8bd6d25ad7d718dda4e2178bb9a006
#
_entry.id   3f8bd6d25ad7d718dda4e2178bb9a006
#
_cell.length_a   1.000
_cell.length_b   1.000
_cell.length_c   1.000
_cell.angle_alpha   90.00
_cell.angle_beta   90.00
_cell.angle_gamma   90.00
#
_symmetry.space_group_name_H-M   'P 1'
#
loop_
_entity.id
_entity.type
_entity.pdbx_description
1 polymer ?
#
loop_
_entity_poly.entity_id
_entity_poly.type
_entity_poly.pdbx_seq_one_letter_code
_entity_poly.pdbx_strand_id
1 'polypeptide(L)'
;MIPRASRNRGSLLVYYAAMEAGRIRSEVLNTGNPKIKSARIVISAPSAKIFAILANPRRHQDIDGSSTIIANISGPEELVLGSKFGMKMHLGINYRILNTVVEYRKNELIAWRQLGRWRWRYELQDLGNGSTQVTESFDASLAPYLSQIWLKVRKAYPWTERAVAKTLVRLKQVAESI
;
A
#
# COMPACT_ATOMS: atom_id res chain seq x y z
N MET A 1 25.56 -46.33 -26.02
CA MET A 1 25.17 -45.07 -26.71
C MET A 1 23.87 -44.60 -26.07
N ILE A 2 23.94 -43.62 -25.18
CA ILE A 2 22.79 -43.10 -24.40
C ILE A 2 22.29 -41.83 -25.09
N PRO A 3 21.01 -41.71 -25.46
CA PRO A 3 20.52 -40.51 -26.13
C PRO A 3 20.44 -39.34 -25.13
N ARG A 4 21.08 -38.23 -25.47
CA ARG A 4 20.97 -36.96 -24.76
C ARG A 4 19.53 -36.43 -24.89
N ALA A 5 18.82 -36.34 -23.75
CA ALA A 5 17.55 -35.64 -23.67
C ALA A 5 17.76 -34.14 -23.94
N SER A 6 17.25 -33.63 -25.03
CA SER A 6 17.19 -32.20 -25.32
C SER A 6 16.21 -31.54 -24.32
N ARG A 7 16.73 -30.85 -23.32
CA ARG A 7 15.93 -30.02 -22.43
C ARG A 7 15.29 -28.89 -23.27
N ASN A 8 13.98 -28.99 -23.45
CA ASN A 8 13.17 -28.04 -24.17
C ASN A 8 13.11 -26.71 -23.40
N ARG A 9 14.04 -25.80 -23.68
CA ARG A 9 14.13 -24.45 -23.07
C ARG A 9 12.86 -23.61 -23.30
N GLY A 10 12.12 -23.84 -24.39
CA GLY A 10 10.88 -23.16 -24.70
C GLY A 10 9.75 -23.49 -23.72
N SER A 11 9.61 -24.76 -23.30
CA SER A 11 8.59 -25.19 -22.35
C SER A 11 8.81 -24.60 -20.95
N LEU A 12 10.07 -24.44 -20.54
CA LEU A 12 10.42 -23.85 -19.24
C LEU A 12 10.13 -22.36 -19.20
N LEU A 13 10.42 -21.62 -20.29
CA LEU A 13 10.11 -20.19 -20.41
C LEU A 13 8.61 -19.93 -20.43
N VAL A 14 7.82 -20.75 -21.12
CA VAL A 14 6.34 -20.66 -21.11
C VAL A 14 5.78 -20.96 -19.71
N TYR A 15 6.34 -21.95 -18.99
CA TYR A 15 5.93 -22.26 -17.63
C TYR A 15 6.26 -21.13 -16.65
N TYR A 16 7.45 -20.53 -16.73
CA TYR A 16 7.81 -19.35 -15.92
C TYR A 16 6.97 -18.13 -16.27
N ALA A 17 6.69 -17.87 -17.54
CA ALA A 17 5.81 -16.79 -17.98
C ALA A 17 4.36 -16.98 -17.46
N ALA A 18 3.84 -18.22 -17.50
CA ALA A 18 2.53 -18.55 -16.95
C ALA A 18 2.48 -18.43 -15.41
N MET A 19 3.54 -18.81 -14.70
CA MET A 19 3.66 -18.60 -13.26
C MET A 19 3.78 -17.11 -12.90
N GLU A 20 4.41 -16.29 -13.74
CA GLU A 20 4.47 -14.84 -13.55
C GLU A 20 3.13 -14.15 -13.89
N ALA A 21 2.41 -14.61 -14.91
CA ALA A 21 1.10 -14.08 -15.29
C ALA A 21 0.00 -14.31 -14.24
N GLY A 22 0.16 -15.34 -13.39
CA GLY A 22 -0.75 -15.61 -12.25
C GLY A 22 -0.40 -14.85 -10.97
N ARG A 23 0.71 -14.13 -10.92
CA ARG A 23 1.16 -13.43 -9.73
C ARG A 23 0.63 -12.00 -9.72
N ILE A 24 -0.33 -11.71 -8.85
CA ILE A 24 -0.82 -10.35 -8.62
C ILE A 24 0.37 -9.47 -8.22
N ARG A 25 0.61 -8.41 -8.98
CA ARG A 25 1.66 -7.42 -8.71
C ARG A 25 1.11 -6.01 -8.85
N SER A 26 1.57 -5.11 -8.00
CA SER A 26 1.41 -3.67 -8.18
C SER A 26 2.59 -3.11 -8.99
N GLU A 27 2.35 -2.04 -9.70
CA GLU A 27 3.37 -1.30 -10.44
C GLU A 27 3.99 -0.25 -9.53
N VAL A 28 5.29 -0.32 -9.30
CA VAL A 28 6.06 0.73 -8.58
C VAL A 28 6.27 1.91 -9.53
N LEU A 29 5.96 3.12 -9.06
CA LEU A 29 6.02 4.33 -9.86
C LEU A 29 7.31 5.12 -9.57
N ASN A 30 7.96 5.58 -10.64
CA ASN A 30 9.01 6.58 -10.52
C ASN A 30 8.37 7.97 -10.36
N THR A 31 8.42 8.52 -9.16
CA THR A 31 7.83 9.83 -8.85
C THR A 31 8.73 11.02 -9.19
N GLY A 32 9.97 10.77 -9.60
CA GLY A 32 10.99 11.82 -9.77
C GLY A 32 11.49 12.44 -8.45
N ASN A 33 10.85 12.13 -7.31
CA ASN A 33 11.22 12.64 -6.00
C ASN A 33 11.61 11.46 -5.08
N PRO A 34 12.88 11.37 -4.63
CA PRO A 34 13.35 10.26 -3.80
C PRO A 34 12.64 10.15 -2.44
N LYS A 35 11.99 11.24 -1.98
CA LYS A 35 11.22 11.28 -0.72
C LYS A 35 9.79 10.79 -0.86
N ILE A 36 9.35 10.49 -2.09
CA ILE A 36 8.02 9.95 -2.36
C ILE A 36 8.19 8.53 -2.91
N LYS A 37 7.49 7.57 -2.31
CA LYS A 37 7.42 6.18 -2.78
C LYS A 37 5.98 5.87 -3.12
N SER A 38 5.74 5.40 -4.33
CA SER A 38 4.39 5.20 -4.84
C SER A 38 4.29 3.92 -5.65
N ALA A 39 3.11 3.31 -5.61
CA ALA A 39 2.74 2.22 -6.49
C ALA A 39 1.26 2.35 -6.88
N ARG A 40 0.86 1.65 -7.94
CA ARG A 40 -0.53 1.58 -8.39
C ARG A 40 -0.93 0.15 -8.75
N ILE A 41 -2.22 -0.11 -8.69
CA ILE A 41 -2.83 -1.37 -9.10
C ILE A 41 -4.26 -1.13 -9.60
N VAL A 42 -4.74 -1.98 -10.49
CA VAL A 42 -6.16 -2.04 -10.85
C VAL A 42 -6.84 -3.13 -10.04
N ILE A 43 -7.96 -2.77 -9.40
CA ILE A 43 -8.79 -3.64 -8.56
C ILE A 43 -10.15 -3.79 -9.22
N SER A 44 -10.64 -5.02 -9.37
CA SER A 44 -11.95 -5.34 -9.94
C SER A 44 -13.05 -5.14 -8.88
N ALA A 45 -13.17 -3.91 -8.41
CA ALA A 45 -14.20 -3.50 -7.45
C ALA A 45 -14.50 -2.00 -7.62
N PRO A 46 -15.74 -1.55 -7.32
CA PRO A 46 -16.11 -0.13 -7.33
C PRO A 46 -15.29 0.67 -6.32
N SER A 47 -15.00 1.94 -6.63
CA SER A 47 -14.22 2.84 -5.77
C SER A 47 -14.83 2.99 -4.37
N ALA A 48 -16.16 3.02 -4.26
CA ALA A 48 -16.86 3.09 -2.97
C ALA A 48 -16.55 1.90 -2.05
N LYS A 49 -16.46 0.68 -2.60
CA LYS A 49 -16.14 -0.53 -1.85
C LYS A 49 -14.69 -0.50 -1.34
N ILE A 50 -13.76 -0.12 -2.19
CA ILE A 50 -12.34 0.01 -1.83
C ILE A 50 -12.15 1.12 -0.79
N PHE A 51 -12.82 2.26 -1.01
CA PHE A 51 -12.74 3.40 -0.10
C PHE A 51 -13.26 3.06 1.30
N ALA A 52 -14.34 2.26 1.41
CA ALA A 52 -14.86 1.79 2.69
C ALA A 52 -13.84 0.96 3.48
N ILE A 53 -12.97 0.19 2.80
CA ILE A 53 -11.87 -0.53 3.46
C ILE A 53 -10.84 0.47 3.98
N LEU A 54 -10.43 1.45 3.17
CA LEU A 54 -9.43 2.46 3.53
C LEU A 54 -9.94 3.42 4.62
N ALA A 55 -11.22 3.78 4.59
CA ALA A 55 -11.84 4.65 5.57
C ALA A 55 -12.16 3.96 6.91
N ASN A 56 -12.04 2.63 7.00
CA ASN A 56 -12.21 1.90 8.26
C ASN A 56 -10.86 1.55 8.88
N PRO A 57 -10.42 2.25 9.95
CA PRO A 57 -9.11 2.03 10.54
C PRO A 57 -8.91 0.62 11.10
N ARG A 58 -10.00 -0.10 11.41
CA ARG A 58 -9.95 -1.50 11.88
C ARG A 58 -9.55 -2.48 10.77
N ARG A 59 -9.76 -2.08 9.49
CA ARG A 59 -9.40 -2.87 8.31
C ARG A 59 -7.95 -2.66 7.85
N HIS A 60 -7.23 -1.66 8.41
CA HIS A 60 -5.85 -1.37 7.98
C HIS A 60 -4.90 -2.54 8.25
N GLN A 61 -5.15 -3.35 9.27
CA GLN A 61 -4.36 -4.56 9.53
C GLN A 61 -4.50 -5.60 8.40
N ASP A 62 -5.69 -5.71 7.79
CA ASP A 62 -5.96 -6.68 6.73
C ASP A 62 -5.14 -6.39 5.47
N ILE A 63 -4.87 -5.11 5.22
CA ILE A 63 -4.19 -4.62 4.02
C ILE A 63 -2.73 -4.23 4.24
N ASP A 64 -2.21 -4.26 5.46
CA ASP A 64 -0.86 -3.79 5.80
C ASP A 64 0.24 -4.62 5.13
N GLY A 65 0.81 -4.13 4.03
CA GLY A 65 1.93 -4.73 3.32
C GLY A 65 3.26 -4.69 4.09
N SER A 66 3.36 -3.83 5.11
CA SER A 66 4.53 -3.72 5.97
C SER A 66 4.59 -4.82 7.02
N SER A 67 3.45 -5.41 7.36
CA SER A 67 3.27 -6.36 8.46
C SER A 67 3.69 -5.79 9.82
N THR A 68 3.56 -4.48 10.01
CA THR A 68 3.91 -3.79 11.26
C THR A 68 2.69 -3.40 12.09
N ILE A 69 1.48 -3.34 11.52
CA ILE A 69 0.24 -3.03 12.24
C ILE A 69 -0.20 -4.27 13.02
N ILE A 70 -0.28 -4.15 14.35
CA ILE A 70 -0.78 -5.22 15.24
C ILE A 70 -2.29 -5.07 15.45
N ALA A 71 -2.76 -3.83 15.70
CA ALA A 71 -4.16 -3.54 15.96
C ALA A 71 -4.48 -2.05 15.78
N ASN A 72 -5.73 -1.74 15.44
CA ASN A 72 -6.31 -0.42 15.70
C ASN A 72 -6.65 -0.34 17.21
N ILE A 73 -6.30 0.78 17.85
CA ILE A 73 -6.51 0.99 19.29
C ILE A 73 -7.49 2.12 19.61
N SER A 74 -7.77 2.99 18.65
CA SER A 74 -8.73 4.10 18.83
C SER A 74 -9.13 4.68 17.46
N GLY A 75 -10.24 5.38 17.42
CA GLY A 75 -10.73 6.08 16.25
C GLY A 75 -12.20 5.78 15.95
N PRO A 76 -12.82 6.56 15.07
CA PRO A 76 -14.19 6.34 14.62
C PRO A 76 -14.31 5.06 13.78
N GLU A 77 -15.52 4.65 13.48
CA GLU A 77 -15.78 3.53 12.56
C GLU A 77 -15.44 3.89 11.12
N GLU A 78 -15.74 5.12 10.72
CA GLU A 78 -15.42 5.66 9.41
C GLU A 78 -14.56 6.92 9.56
N LEU A 79 -13.43 6.95 8.85
CA LEU A 79 -12.52 8.09 8.81
C LEU A 79 -13.07 9.15 7.86
N VAL A 80 -13.09 10.38 8.34
CA VAL A 80 -13.36 11.60 7.56
C VAL A 80 -12.25 12.61 7.78
N LEU A 81 -12.28 13.73 7.08
CA LEU A 81 -11.29 14.81 7.27
C LEU A 81 -11.18 15.22 8.74
N GLY A 82 -9.97 15.28 9.26
CA GLY A 82 -9.67 15.60 10.66
C GLY A 82 -9.80 14.44 11.65
N SER A 83 -10.35 13.29 11.24
CA SER A 83 -10.42 12.11 12.10
C SER A 83 -9.04 11.72 12.63
N LYS A 84 -8.98 11.36 13.91
CA LYS A 84 -7.79 10.84 14.56
C LYS A 84 -7.99 9.37 14.88
N PHE A 85 -6.97 8.54 14.62
CA PHE A 85 -7.01 7.12 14.92
C PHE A 85 -5.64 6.61 15.35
N GLY A 86 -5.64 5.74 16.34
CA GLY A 86 -4.45 5.16 16.95
C GLY A 86 -4.21 3.74 16.45
N MET A 87 -2.94 3.40 16.26
CA MET A 87 -2.52 2.06 15.89
C MET A 87 -1.43 1.56 16.83
N LYS A 88 -1.48 0.27 17.19
CA LYS A 88 -0.39 -0.46 17.80
C LYS A 88 0.48 -1.07 16.70
N MET A 89 1.75 -0.78 16.76
CA MET A 89 2.73 -1.18 15.75
C MET A 89 3.82 -2.04 16.37
N HIS A 90 4.44 -2.88 15.53
CA HIS A 90 5.64 -3.64 15.89
C HIS A 90 6.71 -3.49 14.80
N LEU A 91 7.88 -3.01 15.19
CA LEU A 91 9.07 -2.97 14.32
C LEU A 91 10.32 -3.18 15.19
N GLY A 92 10.54 -4.46 15.56
CA GLY A 92 11.53 -4.85 16.57
C GLY A 92 11.05 -4.59 18.01
N ILE A 93 10.37 -3.49 18.24
CA ILE A 93 9.71 -3.13 19.52
C ILE A 93 8.25 -2.77 19.28
N ASN A 94 7.42 -2.89 20.32
CA ASN A 94 6.03 -2.42 20.27
C ASN A 94 5.97 -0.91 20.54
N TYR A 95 5.24 -0.19 19.70
CA TYR A 95 5.01 1.25 19.86
C TYR A 95 3.59 1.62 19.42
N ARG A 96 3.17 2.83 19.73
CA ARG A 96 1.87 3.37 19.34
C ARG A 96 2.07 4.60 18.49
N ILE A 97 1.20 4.77 17.49
CA ILE A 97 1.15 5.95 16.65
C ILE A 97 -0.26 6.53 16.66
N LEU A 98 -0.33 7.84 16.50
CA LEU A 98 -1.56 8.56 16.26
C LEU A 98 -1.50 9.16 14.85
N ASN A 99 -2.51 8.84 14.04
CA ASN A 99 -2.70 9.36 12.71
C ASN A 99 -3.80 10.42 12.70
N THR A 100 -3.70 11.38 11.80
CA THR A 100 -4.75 12.35 11.53
C THR A 100 -5.02 12.37 10.04
N VAL A 101 -6.29 12.24 9.63
CA VAL A 101 -6.71 12.38 8.23
C VAL A 101 -6.56 13.83 7.81
N VAL A 102 -5.78 14.09 6.77
CA VAL A 102 -5.40 15.44 6.31
C VAL A 102 -5.86 15.76 4.89
N GLU A 103 -6.23 14.73 4.10
CA GLU A 103 -6.86 14.87 2.79
C GLU A 103 -8.04 13.89 2.73
N TYR A 104 -9.17 14.33 2.16
CA TYR A 104 -10.36 13.50 2.07
C TYR A 104 -11.26 13.98 0.93
N ARG A 105 -11.55 13.10 -0.01
CA ARG A 105 -12.65 13.18 -0.96
C ARG A 105 -13.28 11.81 -1.01
N LYS A 106 -14.55 11.70 -0.64
CA LYS A 106 -15.25 10.42 -0.54
C LYS A 106 -15.13 9.63 -1.86
N ASN A 107 -14.73 8.38 -1.76
CA ASN A 107 -14.51 7.43 -2.86
C ASN A 107 -13.38 7.77 -3.84
N GLU A 108 -12.61 8.85 -3.61
CA GLU A 108 -11.56 9.31 -4.51
C GLU A 108 -10.20 9.47 -3.83
N LEU A 109 -10.18 9.97 -2.59
CA LEU A 109 -8.92 10.35 -1.94
C LEU A 109 -9.04 10.25 -0.43
N ILE A 110 -8.09 9.58 0.20
CA ILE A 110 -7.87 9.65 1.63
C ILE A 110 -6.38 9.66 1.94
N ALA A 111 -5.95 10.55 2.83
CA ALA A 111 -4.58 10.59 3.31
C ALA A 111 -4.53 10.90 4.80
N TRP A 112 -3.61 10.25 5.49
CA TRP A 112 -3.34 10.54 6.89
C TRP A 112 -1.85 10.74 7.13
N ARG A 113 -1.53 11.47 8.19
CA ARG A 113 -0.15 11.72 8.64
C ARG A 113 0.02 11.42 10.11
N GLN A 114 1.26 11.12 10.46
CA GLN A 114 1.75 10.97 11.83
C GLN A 114 2.49 12.23 12.30
N LEU A 115 2.98 12.20 13.53
CA LEU A 115 3.76 13.30 14.14
C LEU A 115 4.98 13.71 13.28
N GLY A 116 5.64 12.75 12.63
CA GLY A 116 6.77 13.02 11.71
C GLY A 116 6.41 13.74 10.41
N ARG A 117 5.13 14.04 10.20
CA ARG A 117 4.54 14.78 9.08
C ARG A 117 4.71 14.14 7.70
N TRP A 118 5.19 12.91 7.58
CA TRP A 118 5.03 12.13 6.33
C TRP A 118 3.60 11.63 6.23
N ARG A 119 3.14 11.44 4.96
CA ARG A 119 1.76 11.06 4.65
C ARG A 119 1.71 9.70 4.00
N TRP A 120 0.66 8.96 4.31
CA TRP A 120 0.16 7.83 3.55
C TRP A 120 -1.08 8.30 2.82
N ARG A 121 -1.08 8.19 1.49
CA ARG A 121 -2.08 8.81 0.63
C ARG A 121 -2.56 7.80 -0.41
N TYR A 122 -3.86 7.64 -0.50
CA TYR A 122 -4.54 6.76 -1.45
C TYR A 122 -5.41 7.60 -2.38
N GLU A 123 -5.19 7.44 -3.69
CA GLU A 123 -6.01 8.01 -4.76
C GLU A 123 -6.71 6.87 -5.48
N LEU A 124 -8.03 7.03 -5.69
CA LEU A 124 -8.89 6.08 -6.37
C LEU A 124 -9.44 6.75 -7.63
N GLN A 125 -9.21 6.12 -8.77
CA GLN A 125 -9.75 6.54 -10.05
C GLN A 125 -10.69 5.44 -10.56
N ASP A 126 -11.99 5.73 -10.63
CA ASP A 126 -12.97 4.86 -11.26
C ASP A 126 -12.68 4.74 -12.75
N LEU A 127 -12.64 3.51 -13.28
CA LEU A 127 -12.37 3.23 -14.69
C LEU A 127 -13.67 3.02 -15.52
N GLY A 128 -14.86 3.18 -14.88
CA GLY A 128 -16.15 3.12 -15.55
C GLY A 128 -16.65 1.71 -15.92
N ASN A 129 -15.89 0.66 -15.59
CA ASN A 129 -16.22 -0.74 -15.89
C ASN A 129 -16.35 -1.64 -14.65
N GLY A 130 -16.64 -1.02 -13.49
CA GLY A 130 -16.68 -1.73 -12.20
C GLY A 130 -15.30 -1.98 -11.60
N SER A 131 -14.25 -1.43 -12.22
CA SER A 131 -12.87 -1.51 -11.72
C SER A 131 -12.36 -0.12 -11.32
N THR A 132 -11.41 -0.10 -10.41
CA THR A 132 -10.79 1.13 -9.89
C THR A 132 -9.28 1.02 -9.95
N GLN A 133 -8.61 2.03 -10.48
CA GLN A 133 -7.17 2.20 -10.30
C GLN A 133 -6.92 2.84 -8.94
N VAL A 134 -6.11 2.18 -8.11
CA VAL A 134 -5.68 2.69 -6.80
C VAL A 134 -4.21 3.00 -6.85
N THR A 135 -3.85 4.21 -6.43
CA THR A 135 -2.46 4.64 -6.23
C THR A 135 -2.23 4.89 -4.76
N GLU A 136 -1.27 4.21 -4.17
CA GLU A 136 -0.80 4.48 -2.82
C GLU A 136 0.54 5.19 -2.86
N SER A 137 0.70 6.23 -2.04
CA SER A 137 1.94 7.00 -1.91
C SER A 137 2.32 7.22 -0.46
N PHE A 138 3.57 6.95 -0.15
CA PHE A 138 4.24 7.47 1.03
C PHE A 138 4.96 8.75 0.64
N ASP A 139 4.59 9.88 1.23
CA ASP A 139 5.15 11.19 0.92
C ASP A 139 5.78 11.82 2.16
N ALA A 140 7.11 11.90 2.17
CA ALA A 140 7.91 12.57 3.18
C ALA A 140 8.48 13.91 2.69
N SER A 141 8.01 14.46 1.57
CA SER A 141 8.54 15.71 0.99
C SER A 141 8.37 16.91 1.94
N LEU A 142 7.26 16.92 2.69
CA LEU A 142 6.94 17.96 3.68
C LEU A 142 7.34 17.59 5.12
N ALA A 143 8.04 16.49 5.33
CA ALA A 143 8.53 16.12 6.64
C ALA A 143 9.63 17.08 7.11
N PRO A 144 9.67 17.45 8.42
CA PRO A 144 10.74 18.28 8.97
C PRO A 144 12.13 17.67 8.73
N TYR A 145 13.15 18.51 8.67
CA TYR A 145 14.51 18.08 8.37
C TYR A 145 15.00 16.92 9.25
N LEU A 146 14.78 16.99 10.56
CA LEU A 146 15.14 15.91 11.49
C LEU A 146 14.41 14.61 11.20
N SER A 147 13.12 14.68 10.83
CA SER A 147 12.34 13.50 10.41
C SER A 147 12.91 12.89 9.12
N GLN A 148 13.35 13.70 8.17
CA GLN A 148 13.97 13.22 6.94
C GLN A 148 15.33 12.54 7.21
N ILE A 149 16.16 13.09 8.10
CA ILE A 149 17.41 12.44 8.53
C ILE A 149 17.10 11.09 9.15
N TRP A 150 16.13 11.03 10.07
CA TRP A 150 15.74 9.79 10.72
C TRP A 150 15.29 8.74 9.71
N LEU A 151 14.41 9.10 8.74
CA LEU A 151 13.96 8.20 7.67
C LEU A 151 15.14 7.67 6.83
N LYS A 152 16.13 8.54 6.52
CA LYS A 152 17.30 8.16 5.75
C LYS A 152 18.20 7.18 6.52
N VAL A 153 18.52 7.48 7.78
CA VAL A 153 19.35 6.63 8.65
C VAL A 153 18.72 5.25 8.83
N ARG A 154 17.40 5.20 8.99
CA ARG A 154 16.64 3.94 9.13
C ARG A 154 16.42 3.20 7.80
N LYS A 155 16.96 3.70 6.68
CA LYS A 155 16.74 3.15 5.33
C LYS A 155 15.25 2.94 5.03
N ALA A 156 14.41 3.88 5.50
CA ALA A 156 12.96 3.75 5.45
C ALA A 156 12.43 3.72 3.99
N TYR A 157 13.03 4.48 3.08
CA TYR A 157 12.51 4.61 1.71
C TYR A 157 12.46 3.29 0.91
N PRO A 158 13.53 2.46 0.84
CA PRO A 158 13.44 1.17 0.14
C PRO A 158 12.48 0.19 0.81
N TRP A 159 12.38 0.23 2.13
CA TRP A 159 11.43 -0.59 2.88
C TRP A 159 9.98 -0.15 2.60
N THR A 160 9.72 1.17 2.64
CA THR A 160 8.39 1.75 2.38
C THR A 160 7.92 1.46 0.96
N GLU A 161 8.80 1.54 -0.05
CA GLU A 161 8.47 1.20 -1.44
C GLU A 161 7.93 -0.24 -1.57
N ARG A 162 8.58 -1.18 -0.90
CA ARG A 162 8.11 -2.57 -0.84
C ARG A 162 6.79 -2.72 -0.06
N ALA A 163 6.65 -1.96 1.03
CA ALA A 163 5.43 -1.97 1.84
C ALA A 163 4.23 -1.47 1.05
N VAL A 164 4.34 -0.31 0.39
CA VAL A 164 3.32 0.27 -0.50
C VAL A 164 2.90 -0.73 -1.57
N ALA A 165 3.87 -1.33 -2.28
CA ALA A 165 3.56 -2.31 -3.31
C ALA A 165 2.79 -3.54 -2.78
N LYS A 166 3.17 -4.04 -1.59
CA LYS A 166 2.49 -5.17 -0.95
C LYS A 166 1.12 -4.80 -0.40
N THR A 167 0.95 -3.59 0.15
CA THR A 167 -0.33 -3.08 0.64
C THR A 167 -1.37 -3.10 -0.48
N LEU A 168 -1.03 -2.61 -1.65
CA LEU A 168 -1.94 -2.61 -2.81
C LEU A 168 -2.34 -4.02 -3.26
N VAL A 169 -1.41 -4.98 -3.22
CA VAL A 169 -1.74 -6.38 -3.53
C VAL A 169 -2.72 -6.95 -2.50
N ARG A 170 -2.51 -6.70 -1.21
CA ARG A 170 -3.44 -7.15 -0.15
C ARG A 170 -4.78 -6.44 -0.25
N LEU A 171 -4.79 -5.12 -0.51
CA LEU A 171 -6.01 -4.36 -0.71
C LEU A 171 -6.84 -4.94 -1.87
N LYS A 172 -6.20 -5.30 -3.00
CA LYS A 172 -6.85 -5.98 -4.11
C LYS A 172 -7.47 -7.31 -3.68
N GLN A 173 -6.70 -8.16 -3.00
CA GLN A 173 -7.19 -9.45 -2.50
C GLN A 173 -8.40 -9.28 -1.59
N VAL A 174 -8.33 -8.35 -0.63
CA VAL A 174 -9.43 -8.07 0.31
C VAL A 174 -10.65 -7.50 -0.41
N ALA A 175 -10.47 -6.56 -1.34
CA ALA A 175 -11.58 -5.92 -2.03
C ALA A 175 -12.29 -6.85 -3.02
N GLU A 176 -11.58 -7.80 -3.63
CA GLU A 176 -12.13 -8.74 -4.61
C GLU A 176 -12.73 -10.01 -3.96
N SER A 177 -12.43 -10.29 -2.67
CA SER A 177 -12.91 -11.48 -1.95
C SER A 177 -14.25 -11.30 -1.21
N ILE A 178 -14.77 -10.08 -1.12
CA ILE A 178 -16.00 -9.74 -0.35
C ILE A 178 -17.23 -9.70 -1.26
#